data_25af90495388c415cb32611e8919671c
#
_entry.id   25af90495388c415cb32611e8919671c
#
_cell.length_a   1.000
_cell.length_b   1.000
_cell.length_c   1.000
_cell.angle_alpha   90.00
_cell.angle_beta   90.00
_cell.angle_gamma   90.00
#
_symmetry.space_group_name_H-M   'P 1'
#
loop_
_entity.id
_entity.type
_entity.pdbx_description
1 polymer ?
#
loop_
_entity_poly.entity_id
_entity_poly.type
_entity_poly.pdbx_seq_one_letter_code
_entity_poly.pdbx_strand_id
1 'polypeptide(L)'
;MSIPAEVRTRREELVLLIEQARTDYYQHDKPTISDAEYDLAFKELTELEDKYPELVTADSPTQSVGGEATQEFGEFEHPSKMWSLDNAFDLNELQAWFDRVGNHNFLCELKIDGLAINAVYRHGELETLATRGSGSVGENVTTNVQYMPCIPQKLNAPKGAKLPELIEVRGEVYYSLADFDALNLEVTQAGGTAFANPRNAASGSLRLRVDKRIEALESAQARSSTKESNVKAQATVTKRQHELDTAIKSLGRLGLIVHGIGVHDGLEITTQSHAYELLQEWGMPTSTRVKVVTTPEEVAEYIAHFGEHRHDLEHDIDGVVIKVDDLATQQELGFTARAPRWAIAYKYPPTVVRTKLIDISVQVGRTGRVTPRAQVEPVLVAGSTVSFATLHNAGEVERKGVLIGDMVFLRKAGDVIPEILGPVVEVRTGDEYPFVMPTKCPECGSALAPEKENDADIRCPNSRSCPAQLRGRL
;
A
#
# COMPACT_ATOMS: atom_id res chain seq x y z
N MET A 1 7.11 26.25 -31.95
CA MET A 1 8.57 25.95 -31.86
C MET A 1 8.72 24.45 -31.94
N SER A 2 9.77 23.92 -32.60
CA SER A 2 9.94 22.46 -32.64
C SER A 2 10.35 21.95 -31.26
N ILE A 3 9.64 20.92 -30.77
CA ILE A 3 9.94 20.28 -29.48
C ILE A 3 11.33 19.63 -29.58
N PRO A 4 12.25 19.87 -28.62
CA PRO A 4 13.58 19.24 -28.62
C PRO A 4 13.48 17.71 -28.60
N ALA A 5 14.40 17.04 -29.31
CA ALA A 5 14.41 15.56 -29.37
C ALA A 5 14.54 14.92 -27.98
N GLU A 6 15.37 15.49 -27.11
CA GLU A 6 15.57 15.04 -25.71
C GLU A 6 14.27 15.04 -24.90
N VAL A 7 13.41 16.05 -25.11
CA VAL A 7 12.09 16.14 -24.42
C VAL A 7 11.16 15.02 -24.88
N ARG A 8 11.15 14.69 -26.18
CA ARG A 8 10.35 13.58 -26.72
C ARG A 8 10.84 12.24 -26.16
N THR A 9 12.13 12.01 -26.18
CA THR A 9 12.72 10.78 -25.62
C THR A 9 12.41 10.65 -24.13
N ARG A 10 12.57 11.73 -23.36
CA ARG A 10 12.27 11.72 -21.93
C ARG A 10 10.80 11.43 -21.65
N ARG A 11 9.90 12.02 -22.42
CA ARG A 11 8.47 11.73 -22.32
C ARG A 11 8.15 10.26 -22.61
N GLU A 12 8.75 9.66 -23.63
CA GLU A 12 8.57 8.24 -23.97
C GLU A 12 9.09 7.33 -22.87
N GLU A 13 10.23 7.63 -22.26
CA GLU A 13 10.79 6.90 -21.11
C GLU A 13 9.84 6.93 -19.90
N LEU A 14 9.28 8.11 -19.58
CA LEU A 14 8.36 8.28 -18.47
C LEU A 14 7.04 7.52 -18.70
N VAL A 15 6.49 7.57 -19.90
CA VAL A 15 5.29 6.81 -20.25
C VAL A 15 5.53 5.32 -20.08
N LEU A 16 6.63 4.78 -20.62
CA LEU A 16 6.97 3.36 -20.48
C LEU A 16 7.16 2.96 -19.01
N LEU A 17 7.86 3.79 -18.23
CA LEU A 17 8.07 3.53 -16.79
C LEU A 17 6.74 3.49 -16.03
N ILE A 18 5.87 4.46 -16.26
CA ILE A 18 4.57 4.57 -15.57
C ILE A 18 3.65 3.41 -15.97
N GLU A 19 3.57 3.07 -17.26
CA GLU A 19 2.74 1.94 -17.72
C GLU A 19 3.24 0.59 -17.20
N GLN A 20 4.56 0.39 -17.18
CA GLN A 20 5.14 -0.80 -16.58
C GLN A 20 4.83 -0.87 -15.09
N ALA A 21 5.00 0.23 -14.35
CA ALA A 21 4.70 0.29 -12.92
C ALA A 21 3.20 0.03 -12.63
N ARG A 22 2.30 0.51 -13.48
CA ARG A 22 0.87 0.21 -13.39
C ARG A 22 0.60 -1.28 -13.59
N THR A 23 1.21 -1.89 -14.60
CA THR A 23 1.08 -3.32 -14.89
C THR A 23 1.60 -4.17 -13.72
N ASP A 24 2.80 -3.86 -13.23
CA ASP A 24 3.41 -4.58 -12.10
C ASP A 24 2.57 -4.46 -10.84
N TYR A 25 1.98 -3.28 -10.61
CA TYR A 25 1.13 -3.00 -9.46
C TYR A 25 -0.26 -3.64 -9.59
N TYR A 26 -0.99 -3.37 -10.70
CA TYR A 26 -2.39 -3.78 -10.84
C TYR A 26 -2.60 -5.20 -11.33
N GLN A 27 -1.67 -5.76 -12.12
CA GLN A 27 -1.82 -7.09 -12.70
C GLN A 27 -0.97 -8.15 -12.00
N HIS A 28 0.23 -7.78 -11.53
CA HIS A 28 1.17 -8.75 -10.97
C HIS A 28 1.27 -8.72 -9.45
N ASP A 29 0.74 -7.70 -8.77
CA ASP A 29 0.92 -7.42 -7.32
C ASP A 29 2.41 -7.43 -6.89
N LYS A 30 3.31 -7.02 -7.81
CA LYS A 30 4.77 -7.01 -7.63
C LYS A 30 5.37 -5.68 -8.09
N PRO A 31 5.17 -4.60 -7.31
CA PRO A 31 5.71 -3.30 -7.68
C PRO A 31 7.23 -3.35 -7.78
N THR A 32 7.75 -2.87 -8.91
CA THR A 32 9.18 -2.77 -9.20
C THR A 32 9.77 -1.43 -8.82
N ILE A 33 8.91 -0.42 -8.63
CA ILE A 33 9.27 0.91 -8.13
C ILE A 33 8.42 1.25 -6.89
N SER A 34 8.93 2.16 -6.05
CA SER A 34 8.16 2.67 -4.90
C SER A 34 7.07 3.65 -5.36
N ASP A 35 6.04 3.86 -4.52
CA ASP A 35 4.99 4.85 -4.78
C ASP A 35 5.56 6.25 -4.98
N ALA A 36 6.63 6.60 -4.25
CA ALA A 36 7.33 7.88 -4.40
C ALA A 36 7.99 8.03 -5.78
N GLU A 37 8.64 6.99 -6.29
CA GLU A 37 9.24 7.01 -7.63
C GLU A 37 8.15 7.12 -8.70
N TYR A 38 7.04 6.43 -8.52
CA TYR A 38 5.88 6.54 -9.40
C TYR A 38 5.31 7.97 -9.40
N ASP A 39 5.08 8.56 -8.23
CA ASP A 39 4.53 9.92 -8.08
C ASP A 39 5.47 10.97 -8.71
N LEU A 40 6.81 10.83 -8.54
CA LEU A 40 7.79 11.72 -9.16
C LEU A 40 7.81 11.59 -10.69
N ALA A 41 7.81 10.35 -11.22
CA ALA A 41 7.77 10.12 -12.66
C ALA A 41 6.48 10.67 -13.27
N PHE A 42 5.36 10.49 -12.57
CA PHE A 42 4.07 11.00 -13.02
C PHE A 42 4.01 12.53 -13.00
N LYS A 43 4.57 13.17 -11.96
CA LYS A 43 4.70 14.63 -11.87
C LYS A 43 5.54 15.17 -13.03
N GLU A 44 6.73 14.60 -13.27
CA GLU A 44 7.60 15.01 -14.38
C GLU A 44 6.89 14.90 -15.74
N LEU A 45 6.16 13.78 -15.96
CA LEU A 45 5.39 13.61 -17.20
C LEU A 45 4.31 14.70 -17.35
N THR A 46 3.59 15.01 -16.26
CA THR A 46 2.57 16.05 -16.26
C THR A 46 3.16 17.43 -16.57
N GLU A 47 4.28 17.81 -15.94
CA GLU A 47 4.98 19.07 -16.19
C GLU A 47 5.50 19.18 -17.64
N LEU A 48 5.97 18.06 -18.22
CA LEU A 48 6.38 18.03 -19.63
C LEU A 48 5.19 18.22 -20.58
N GLU A 49 4.07 17.57 -20.31
CA GLU A 49 2.86 17.65 -21.14
C GLU A 49 2.16 19.00 -20.99
N ASP A 50 2.18 19.63 -19.82
CA ASP A 50 1.69 21.00 -19.61
C ASP A 50 2.53 22.03 -20.37
N LYS A 51 3.86 21.84 -20.38
CA LYS A 51 4.78 22.72 -21.11
C LYS A 51 4.72 22.53 -22.62
N TYR A 52 4.42 21.33 -23.08
CA TYR A 52 4.35 20.95 -24.48
C TYR A 52 3.06 20.19 -24.78
N PRO A 53 1.91 20.90 -24.89
CA PRO A 53 0.61 20.25 -25.08
C PRO A 53 0.50 19.37 -26.35
N GLU A 54 1.38 19.59 -27.32
CA GLU A 54 1.46 18.78 -28.54
C GLU A 54 2.00 17.36 -28.29
N LEU A 55 2.57 17.09 -27.10
CA LEU A 55 3.01 15.75 -26.68
C LEU A 55 1.89 14.93 -26.03
N VAL A 56 0.80 15.57 -25.64
CA VAL A 56 -0.34 14.86 -25.02
C VAL A 56 -0.99 13.96 -26.05
N THR A 57 -1.04 12.66 -25.76
CA THR A 57 -1.75 11.66 -26.56
C THR A 57 -2.92 11.09 -25.78
N ALA A 58 -3.93 10.56 -26.46
CA ALA A 58 -5.12 10.02 -25.80
C ALA A 58 -4.80 8.81 -24.88
N ASP A 59 -3.72 8.12 -25.15
CA ASP A 59 -3.18 6.97 -24.38
C ASP A 59 -2.15 7.38 -23.33
N SER A 60 -1.87 8.68 -23.15
CA SER A 60 -0.96 9.11 -22.09
C SER A 60 -1.48 8.71 -20.71
N PRO A 61 -0.58 8.23 -19.80
CA PRO A 61 -0.94 7.98 -18.40
C PRO A 61 -1.60 9.17 -17.69
N THR A 62 -1.32 10.40 -18.13
CA THR A 62 -1.94 11.62 -17.59
C THR A 62 -3.42 11.77 -17.98
N GLN A 63 -3.89 11.04 -18.99
CA GLN A 63 -5.27 11.08 -19.50
C GLN A 63 -6.12 9.92 -18.98
N SER A 64 -5.54 8.99 -18.21
CA SER A 64 -6.21 7.78 -17.70
C SER A 64 -6.03 7.60 -16.20
N VAL A 65 -6.95 6.88 -15.58
CA VAL A 65 -6.92 6.51 -14.16
C VAL A 65 -6.55 5.02 -14.04
N GLY A 66 -5.64 4.68 -13.11
CA GLY A 66 -5.34 3.30 -12.73
C GLY A 66 -4.76 2.43 -13.84
N GLY A 67 -4.82 1.11 -13.63
CA GLY A 67 -4.43 0.06 -14.58
C GLY A 67 -5.64 -0.76 -15.05
N GLU A 68 -5.45 -1.60 -16.05
CA GLU A 68 -6.49 -2.51 -16.51
C GLU A 68 -6.83 -3.55 -15.45
N ALA A 69 -8.10 -3.97 -15.39
CA ALA A 69 -8.57 -5.06 -14.54
C ALA A 69 -7.94 -6.39 -15.00
N THR A 70 -7.61 -7.28 -14.05
CA THR A 70 -7.17 -8.63 -14.41
C THR A 70 -8.36 -9.47 -14.88
N GLN A 71 -8.09 -10.52 -15.66
CA GLN A 71 -9.15 -11.44 -16.12
C GLN A 71 -9.57 -12.50 -15.08
N GLU A 72 -9.00 -12.46 -13.88
CA GLU A 72 -9.26 -13.49 -12.86
C GLU A 72 -10.64 -13.34 -12.20
N PHE A 73 -11.11 -12.10 -12.05
CA PHE A 73 -12.46 -11.76 -11.59
C PHE A 73 -13.27 -11.19 -12.77
N GLY A 74 -14.58 -11.31 -12.71
CA GLY A 74 -15.46 -10.66 -13.70
C GLY A 74 -15.29 -9.13 -13.66
N GLU A 75 -15.42 -8.50 -14.82
CA GLU A 75 -15.40 -7.04 -14.93
C GLU A 75 -16.69 -6.43 -14.37
N PHE A 76 -16.57 -5.25 -13.77
CA PHE A 76 -17.69 -4.43 -13.31
C PHE A 76 -17.52 -3.01 -13.82
N GLU A 77 -18.47 -2.56 -14.65
CA GLU A 77 -18.54 -1.17 -15.10
C GLU A 77 -19.15 -0.30 -13.98
N HIS A 78 -18.40 0.70 -13.52
CA HIS A 78 -18.86 1.59 -12.46
C HIS A 78 -19.98 2.48 -12.96
N PRO A 79 -21.11 2.63 -12.23
CA PRO A 79 -22.19 3.56 -12.57
C PRO A 79 -21.70 5.00 -12.73
N SER A 80 -20.67 5.39 -11.97
CA SER A 80 -19.96 6.65 -12.19
C SER A 80 -18.45 6.47 -12.05
N LYS A 81 -17.68 7.26 -12.80
CA LYS A 81 -16.22 7.15 -12.84
C LYS A 81 -15.59 7.34 -11.45
N MET A 82 -14.71 6.45 -11.06
CA MET A 82 -13.87 6.57 -9.87
C MET A 82 -12.60 7.35 -10.23
N TRP A 83 -12.57 8.59 -9.81
CA TRP A 83 -11.47 9.50 -10.12
C TRP A 83 -10.24 9.22 -9.28
N SER A 84 -9.07 9.60 -9.80
CA SER A 84 -7.84 9.75 -9.02
C SER A 84 -7.83 11.11 -8.32
N LEU A 85 -6.75 11.44 -7.62
CA LEU A 85 -6.51 12.77 -7.05
C LEU A 85 -5.22 13.33 -7.63
N ASP A 86 -5.20 14.65 -7.81
CA ASP A 86 -3.94 15.36 -8.03
C ASP A 86 -3.20 15.48 -6.70
N ASN A 87 -1.87 15.53 -6.76
CA ASN A 87 -1.01 15.56 -5.61
C ASN A 87 -0.41 16.96 -5.39
N ALA A 88 -0.23 17.33 -4.12
CA ALA A 88 0.65 18.40 -3.68
C ALA A 88 1.71 17.80 -2.73
N PHE A 89 2.97 18.15 -2.93
CA PHE A 89 4.10 17.61 -2.16
C PHE A 89 4.68 18.62 -1.17
N ASP A 90 4.26 19.87 -1.27
CA ASP A 90 4.59 20.92 -0.34
C ASP A 90 3.46 21.97 -0.19
N LEU A 91 3.61 22.86 0.78
CA LEU A 91 2.62 23.90 1.07
C LEU A 91 2.49 24.95 -0.04
N ASN A 92 3.50 25.14 -0.90
CA ASN A 92 3.42 26.09 -2.00
C ASN A 92 2.52 25.53 -3.12
N GLU A 93 2.67 24.24 -3.43
CA GLU A 93 1.79 23.54 -4.38
C GLU A 93 0.33 23.51 -3.87
N LEU A 94 0.16 23.29 -2.56
CA LEU A 94 -1.15 23.34 -1.92
C LEU A 94 -1.75 24.76 -1.98
N GLN A 95 -0.96 25.81 -1.73
CA GLN A 95 -1.40 27.20 -1.85
C GLN A 95 -1.84 27.52 -3.28
N ALA A 96 -1.09 27.08 -4.29
CA ALA A 96 -1.48 27.26 -5.67
C ALA A 96 -2.82 26.56 -6.01
N TRP A 97 -3.15 25.47 -5.34
CA TRP A 97 -4.48 24.85 -5.45
C TRP A 97 -5.57 25.69 -4.80
N PHE A 98 -5.35 26.25 -3.57
CA PHE A 98 -6.28 27.16 -2.94
C PHE A 98 -6.55 28.42 -3.78
N ASP A 99 -5.52 28.97 -4.40
CA ASP A 99 -5.65 30.15 -5.29
C ASP A 99 -6.56 29.85 -6.51
N ARG A 100 -6.59 28.60 -6.97
CA ARG A 100 -7.45 28.16 -8.08
C ARG A 100 -8.89 27.90 -7.65
N VAL A 101 -9.10 27.25 -6.50
CA VAL A 101 -10.45 26.87 -6.07
C VAL A 101 -11.17 27.99 -5.32
N GLY A 102 -10.44 28.92 -4.73
CA GLY A 102 -10.99 30.04 -3.95
C GLY A 102 -11.29 29.67 -2.48
N ASN A 103 -11.96 30.60 -1.79
CA ASN A 103 -12.28 30.46 -0.38
C ASN A 103 -13.59 29.67 -0.20
N HIS A 104 -13.48 28.49 0.36
CA HIS A 104 -14.60 27.61 0.65
C HIS A 104 -14.42 26.94 2.02
N ASN A 105 -15.43 26.26 2.50
CA ASN A 105 -15.24 25.27 3.56
C ASN A 105 -14.56 24.04 2.94
N PHE A 106 -13.56 23.53 3.63
CA PHE A 106 -12.81 22.36 3.21
C PHE A 106 -13.01 21.21 4.18
N LEU A 107 -13.27 20.03 3.65
CA LEU A 107 -13.25 18.79 4.42
C LEU A 107 -11.85 18.19 4.30
N CYS A 108 -11.21 17.98 5.46
CA CYS A 108 -9.92 17.29 5.57
C CYS A 108 -10.13 15.88 6.09
N GLU A 109 -9.46 14.92 5.49
CA GLU A 109 -9.46 13.52 5.91
C GLU A 109 -8.09 12.89 5.70
N LEU A 110 -7.82 11.78 6.40
CA LEU A 110 -6.58 11.03 6.22
C LEU A 110 -6.62 10.28 4.89
N LYS A 111 -5.52 10.35 4.16
CA LYS A 111 -5.30 9.53 2.97
C LYS A 111 -4.78 8.16 3.38
N ILE A 112 -5.70 7.22 3.50
CA ILE A 112 -5.39 5.85 3.91
C ILE A 112 -4.62 5.16 2.79
N ASP A 113 -3.56 4.47 3.15
CA ASP A 113 -2.77 3.68 2.21
C ASP A 113 -3.32 2.26 2.10
N GLY A 114 -4.28 2.10 1.21
CA GLY A 114 -5.03 0.88 0.98
C GLY A 114 -5.38 0.65 -0.49
N LEU A 115 -6.49 -0.03 -0.74
CA LEU A 115 -7.04 -0.29 -2.06
C LEU A 115 -8.46 0.28 -2.18
N ALA A 116 -8.65 1.16 -3.15
CA ALA A 116 -9.93 1.79 -3.40
C ALA A 116 -10.97 0.80 -3.92
N ILE A 117 -12.15 0.82 -3.30
CA ILE A 117 -13.31 0.01 -3.68
C ILE A 117 -14.55 0.86 -3.94
N ASN A 118 -15.47 0.27 -4.71
CA ASN A 118 -16.83 0.73 -4.92
C ASN A 118 -17.80 -0.35 -4.44
N ALA A 119 -18.62 -0.03 -3.44
CA ALA A 119 -19.69 -0.88 -2.94
C ALA A 119 -21.04 -0.33 -3.42
N VAL A 120 -21.73 -1.09 -4.26
CA VAL A 120 -23.05 -0.71 -4.80
C VAL A 120 -24.12 -1.39 -4.00
N TYR A 121 -25.01 -0.58 -3.42
CA TYR A 121 -26.17 -1.04 -2.68
C TYR A 121 -27.45 -0.73 -3.46
N ARG A 122 -28.35 -1.72 -3.50
CA ARG A 122 -29.69 -1.55 -4.05
C ARG A 122 -30.72 -1.83 -2.97
N HIS A 123 -31.62 -0.87 -2.74
CA HIS A 123 -32.60 -0.93 -1.64
C HIS A 123 -31.96 -1.23 -0.27
N GLY A 124 -30.72 -0.76 -0.07
CA GLY A 124 -29.94 -0.95 1.15
C GLY A 124 -29.24 -2.30 1.28
N GLU A 125 -29.33 -3.20 0.30
CA GLU A 125 -28.61 -4.48 0.27
C GLU A 125 -27.43 -4.40 -0.70
N LEU A 126 -26.28 -4.96 -0.31
CA LEU A 126 -25.07 -4.96 -1.15
C LEU A 126 -25.32 -5.83 -2.39
N GLU A 127 -25.23 -5.20 -3.57
CA GLU A 127 -25.37 -5.85 -4.86
C GLU A 127 -23.97 -6.23 -5.42
N THR A 128 -23.02 -5.30 -5.33
CA THR A 128 -21.67 -5.50 -5.89
C THR A 128 -20.61 -4.82 -5.04
N LEU A 129 -19.47 -5.49 -4.89
CA LEU A 129 -18.21 -4.92 -4.43
C LEU A 129 -17.19 -5.03 -5.56
N ALA A 130 -16.62 -3.90 -5.98
CA ALA A 130 -15.62 -3.87 -7.04
C ALA A 130 -14.39 -3.05 -6.66
N THR A 131 -13.22 -3.41 -7.19
CA THR A 131 -12.02 -2.57 -7.12
C THR A 131 -12.16 -1.38 -8.04
N ARG A 132 -11.34 -0.32 -7.84
CA ARG A 132 -11.37 0.86 -8.72
C ARG A 132 -11.01 0.53 -10.17
N GLY A 133 -10.01 -0.33 -10.40
CA GLY A 133 -9.49 -0.64 -11.73
C GLY A 133 -9.05 0.61 -12.50
N SER A 134 -9.50 0.73 -13.74
CA SER A 134 -9.27 1.89 -14.62
C SER A 134 -10.07 3.15 -14.22
N GLY A 135 -10.87 3.06 -13.17
CA GLY A 135 -11.83 4.10 -12.77
C GLY A 135 -13.18 4.00 -13.48
N SER A 136 -13.26 3.42 -14.65
CA SER A 136 -14.51 3.10 -15.36
C SER A 136 -14.91 1.65 -15.21
N VAL A 137 -13.92 0.75 -15.20
CA VAL A 137 -14.11 -0.71 -15.04
C VAL A 137 -13.18 -1.21 -13.95
N GLY A 138 -13.71 -1.96 -13.01
CA GLY A 138 -12.99 -2.63 -11.93
C GLY A 138 -13.24 -4.14 -11.90
N GLU A 139 -12.59 -4.84 -10.99
CA GLU A 139 -12.77 -6.27 -10.76
C GLU A 139 -13.92 -6.50 -9.79
N ASN A 140 -14.85 -7.38 -10.13
CA ASN A 140 -15.98 -7.76 -9.28
C ASN A 140 -15.56 -8.76 -8.21
N VAL A 141 -15.26 -8.27 -7.02
CA VAL A 141 -14.82 -9.08 -5.88
C VAL A 141 -15.95 -9.44 -4.90
N THR A 142 -17.21 -9.34 -5.32
CA THR A 142 -18.40 -9.56 -4.48
C THR A 142 -18.39 -10.93 -3.81
N THR A 143 -17.86 -11.96 -4.46
CA THR A 143 -17.78 -13.32 -3.90
C THR A 143 -16.97 -13.42 -2.61
N ASN A 144 -16.05 -12.48 -2.38
CA ASN A 144 -15.20 -12.43 -1.20
C ASN A 144 -15.87 -11.74 0.01
N VAL A 145 -16.95 -10.97 -0.21
CA VAL A 145 -17.62 -10.17 0.84
C VAL A 145 -18.07 -11.01 2.03
N GLN A 146 -18.53 -12.23 1.81
CA GLN A 146 -18.96 -13.14 2.89
C GLN A 146 -17.85 -13.46 3.90
N TYR A 147 -16.58 -13.23 3.56
CA TYR A 147 -15.40 -13.42 4.40
C TYR A 147 -14.83 -12.11 4.93
N MET A 148 -15.47 -10.96 4.60
CA MET A 148 -15.02 -9.62 4.94
C MET A 148 -16.01 -8.93 5.89
N PRO A 149 -15.91 -9.15 7.20
CA PRO A 149 -16.85 -8.58 8.17
C PRO A 149 -16.83 -7.04 8.20
N CYS A 150 -15.78 -6.41 7.66
CA CYS A 150 -15.69 -4.95 7.52
C CYS A 150 -16.63 -4.37 6.47
N ILE A 151 -17.17 -5.18 5.54
CA ILE A 151 -18.11 -4.73 4.50
C ILE A 151 -19.55 -5.00 4.97
N PRO A 152 -20.34 -3.96 5.32
CA PRO A 152 -21.74 -4.14 5.63
C PRO A 152 -22.51 -4.70 4.43
N GLN A 153 -23.13 -5.86 4.58
CA GLN A 153 -23.96 -6.44 3.51
C GLN A 153 -25.33 -5.77 3.41
N LYS A 154 -25.72 -5.03 4.45
CA LYS A 154 -26.96 -4.28 4.50
C LYS A 154 -26.76 -2.94 5.21
N LEU A 155 -27.29 -1.88 4.62
CA LEU A 155 -27.34 -0.56 5.22
C LEU A 155 -28.45 -0.49 6.28
N ASN A 156 -28.18 0.17 7.39
CA ASN A 156 -29.13 0.36 8.48
C ASN A 156 -29.91 1.67 8.26
N ALA A 157 -31.20 1.60 7.98
CA ALA A 157 -32.02 2.80 7.92
C ALA A 157 -32.43 3.22 9.36
N PRO A 158 -32.21 4.50 9.75
CA PRO A 158 -32.85 5.04 10.94
C PRO A 158 -34.38 4.89 10.87
N LYS A 159 -35.06 4.76 12.01
CA LYS A 159 -36.51 4.63 12.03
C LYS A 159 -37.21 5.77 11.28
N GLY A 160 -37.96 5.45 10.23
CA GLY A 160 -38.70 6.41 9.41
C GLY A 160 -37.89 7.01 8.24
N ALA A 161 -36.59 6.77 8.12
CA ALA A 161 -35.79 7.14 6.96
C ALA A 161 -35.94 6.09 5.85
N LYS A 162 -35.98 6.55 4.60
CA LYS A 162 -35.89 5.66 3.43
C LYS A 162 -34.44 5.62 2.96
N LEU A 163 -33.92 4.42 2.75
CA LEU A 163 -32.67 4.24 2.02
C LEU A 163 -32.89 4.55 0.53
N PRO A 164 -31.87 5.04 -0.18
CA PRO A 164 -31.93 5.24 -1.62
C PRO A 164 -32.17 3.92 -2.35
N GLU A 165 -32.79 3.98 -3.51
CA GLU A 165 -33.00 2.80 -4.35
C GLU A 165 -31.65 2.24 -4.83
N LEU A 166 -30.75 3.15 -5.24
CA LEU A 166 -29.37 2.87 -5.63
C LEU A 166 -28.43 3.82 -4.91
N ILE A 167 -27.31 3.30 -4.42
CA ILE A 167 -26.19 4.11 -3.94
C ILE A 167 -24.86 3.42 -4.17
N GLU A 168 -23.91 4.19 -4.72
CA GLU A 168 -22.48 3.83 -4.73
C GLU A 168 -21.80 4.39 -3.49
N VAL A 169 -21.17 3.54 -2.71
CA VAL A 169 -20.33 3.93 -1.56
C VAL A 169 -18.88 3.63 -1.88
N ARG A 170 -18.04 4.66 -1.83
CA ARG A 170 -16.62 4.58 -2.13
C ARG A 170 -15.80 4.57 -0.85
N GLY A 171 -14.82 3.70 -0.81
CA GLY A 171 -13.98 3.55 0.37
C GLY A 171 -12.62 2.96 0.06
N GLU A 172 -11.83 2.83 1.10
CA GLU A 172 -10.51 2.23 1.05
C GLU A 172 -10.48 0.99 1.95
N VAL A 173 -10.13 -0.15 1.35
CA VAL A 173 -9.87 -1.40 2.08
C VAL A 173 -8.40 -1.40 2.48
N TYR A 174 -8.11 -1.70 3.73
CA TYR A 174 -6.77 -1.61 4.29
C TYR A 174 -6.48 -2.73 5.31
N TYR A 175 -5.22 -2.91 5.67
CA TYR A 175 -4.79 -3.63 6.86
C TYR A 175 -4.44 -2.66 7.97
N SER A 176 -4.86 -2.99 9.22
CA SER A 176 -4.22 -2.36 10.37
C SER A 176 -2.75 -2.74 10.43
N LEU A 177 -1.90 -1.90 11.04
CA LEU A 177 -0.48 -2.19 11.18
C LEU A 177 -0.26 -3.51 11.96
N ALA A 178 -1.07 -3.76 12.98
CA ALA A 178 -1.01 -4.99 13.77
C ALA A 178 -1.39 -6.24 12.96
N ASP A 179 -2.45 -6.16 12.13
CA ASP A 179 -2.88 -7.27 11.29
C ASP A 179 -1.91 -7.52 10.14
N PHE A 180 -1.30 -6.46 9.60
CA PHE A 180 -0.24 -6.56 8.60
C PHE A 180 1.00 -7.29 9.13
N ASP A 181 1.47 -6.93 10.33
CA ASP A 181 2.61 -7.60 10.96
C ASP A 181 2.31 -9.07 11.25
N ALA A 182 1.10 -9.36 11.74
CA ALA A 182 0.66 -10.73 11.98
C ALA A 182 0.56 -11.56 10.69
N LEU A 183 0.03 -10.96 9.60
CA LEU A 183 -0.03 -11.61 8.29
C LEU A 183 1.37 -11.93 7.77
N ASN A 184 2.29 -10.97 7.80
CA ASN A 184 3.66 -11.17 7.34
C ASN A 184 4.41 -12.23 8.15
N LEU A 185 4.19 -12.29 9.46
CA LEU A 185 4.76 -13.34 10.30
C LEU A 185 4.24 -14.73 9.85
N GLU A 186 2.93 -14.88 9.62
CA GLU A 186 2.33 -16.15 9.17
C GLU A 186 2.85 -16.56 7.79
N VAL A 187 2.89 -15.62 6.84
CA VAL A 187 3.39 -15.85 5.47
C VAL A 187 4.85 -16.35 5.51
N THR A 188 5.69 -15.70 6.29
CA THR A 188 7.11 -16.06 6.38
C THR A 188 7.34 -17.37 7.12
N GLN A 189 6.58 -17.68 8.16
CA GLN A 189 6.62 -18.97 8.82
C GLN A 189 6.19 -20.13 7.90
N ALA A 190 5.31 -19.85 6.95
CA ALA A 190 4.91 -20.80 5.91
C ALA A 190 5.92 -20.89 4.73
N GLY A 191 7.04 -20.16 4.77
CA GLY A 191 8.06 -20.14 3.72
C GLY A 191 7.73 -19.24 2.54
N GLY A 192 6.74 -18.36 2.67
CA GLY A 192 6.38 -17.34 1.67
C GLY A 192 7.19 -16.05 1.82
N THR A 193 7.06 -15.16 0.86
CA THR A 193 7.66 -13.82 0.86
C THR A 193 6.72 -12.83 1.55
N ALA A 194 7.24 -12.04 2.49
CA ALA A 194 6.48 -10.99 3.16
C ALA A 194 6.03 -9.91 2.18
N PHE A 195 4.86 -9.34 2.41
CA PHE A 195 4.40 -8.17 1.69
C PHE A 195 5.24 -6.94 2.09
N ALA A 196 5.52 -6.09 1.12
CA ALA A 196 6.36 -4.90 1.32
C ALA A 196 5.67 -3.83 2.19
N ASN A 197 4.36 -3.66 2.05
CA ASN A 197 3.56 -2.68 2.79
C ASN A 197 2.11 -3.16 3.00
N PRO A 198 1.33 -2.50 3.89
CA PRO A 198 -0.07 -2.85 4.15
C PRO A 198 -0.98 -2.78 2.92
N ARG A 199 -0.73 -1.85 2.00
CA ARG A 199 -1.48 -1.68 0.76
C ARG A 199 -1.34 -2.89 -0.16
N ASN A 200 -0.11 -3.37 -0.39
CA ASN A 200 0.13 -4.57 -1.21
C ASN A 200 -0.50 -5.81 -0.56
N ALA A 201 -0.46 -5.91 0.76
CA ALA A 201 -1.13 -6.98 1.49
C ALA A 201 -2.66 -6.92 1.31
N ALA A 202 -3.27 -5.73 1.35
CA ALA A 202 -4.70 -5.53 1.14
C ALA A 202 -5.11 -5.89 -0.29
N SER A 203 -4.33 -5.43 -1.30
CA SER A 203 -4.57 -5.75 -2.71
C SER A 203 -4.49 -7.25 -2.96
N GLY A 204 -3.41 -7.90 -2.53
CA GLY A 204 -3.22 -9.34 -2.69
C GLY A 204 -4.29 -10.16 -1.95
N SER A 205 -4.73 -9.72 -0.76
CA SER A 205 -5.78 -10.42 -0.01
C SER A 205 -7.16 -10.27 -0.64
N LEU A 206 -7.52 -9.07 -1.10
CA LEU A 206 -8.82 -8.82 -1.73
C LEU A 206 -9.02 -9.66 -3.01
N ARG A 207 -7.92 -9.97 -3.71
CA ARG A 207 -7.90 -10.76 -4.95
C ARG A 207 -7.75 -12.26 -4.75
N LEU A 208 -7.81 -12.77 -3.50
CA LEU A 208 -7.77 -14.20 -3.24
C LEU A 208 -9.02 -14.88 -3.83
N ARG A 209 -8.81 -15.86 -4.71
CA ARG A 209 -9.87 -16.66 -5.30
C ARG A 209 -10.31 -17.76 -4.32
N VAL A 210 -11.12 -17.36 -3.32
CA VAL A 210 -11.65 -18.30 -2.30
C VAL A 210 -12.54 -19.33 -2.95
N ASP A 211 -13.33 -18.97 -3.95
CA ASP A 211 -14.15 -19.88 -4.76
C ASP A 211 -13.32 -21.00 -5.38
N LYS A 212 -12.18 -20.69 -6.00
CA LYS A 212 -11.28 -21.69 -6.60
C LYS A 212 -10.58 -22.56 -5.56
N ARG A 213 -10.32 -22.02 -4.37
CA ARG A 213 -9.75 -22.81 -3.26
C ARG A 213 -10.76 -23.81 -2.71
N ILE A 214 -12.04 -23.44 -2.64
CA ILE A 214 -13.13 -24.35 -2.27
C ILE A 214 -13.24 -25.47 -3.29
N GLU A 215 -13.34 -25.16 -4.59
CA GLU A 215 -13.37 -26.16 -5.67
C GLU A 215 -12.17 -27.12 -5.62
N ALA A 216 -10.96 -26.61 -5.35
CA ALA A 216 -9.75 -27.39 -5.24
C ALA A 216 -9.76 -28.33 -4.03
N LEU A 217 -10.31 -27.88 -2.89
CA LEU A 217 -10.48 -28.68 -1.68
C LEU A 217 -11.48 -29.80 -1.91
N GLU A 218 -12.67 -29.51 -2.45
CA GLU A 218 -13.71 -30.49 -2.77
C GLU A 218 -13.19 -31.55 -3.74
N SER A 219 -12.45 -31.14 -4.77
CA SER A 219 -11.80 -32.04 -5.71
C SER A 219 -10.77 -32.97 -5.06
N ALA A 220 -9.99 -32.45 -4.09
CA ALA A 220 -9.02 -33.22 -3.33
C ALA A 220 -9.72 -34.23 -2.39
N GLN A 221 -10.80 -33.84 -1.74
CA GLN A 221 -11.61 -34.69 -0.87
C GLN A 221 -12.27 -35.84 -1.67
N ALA A 222 -12.87 -35.55 -2.83
CA ALA A 222 -13.47 -36.54 -3.70
C ALA A 222 -12.44 -37.59 -4.17
N ARG A 223 -11.22 -37.17 -4.53
CA ARG A 223 -10.14 -38.09 -4.91
C ARG A 223 -9.63 -38.92 -3.73
N SER A 224 -9.63 -38.38 -2.52
CA SER A 224 -9.21 -39.10 -1.32
C SER A 224 -10.22 -40.17 -0.90
N SER A 225 -11.51 -39.96 -1.13
CA SER A 225 -12.56 -40.91 -0.78
C SER A 225 -12.65 -42.14 -1.72
N THR A 226 -12.11 -42.05 -2.95
CA THR A 226 -12.17 -43.10 -3.95
C THR A 226 -10.96 -44.04 -3.97
N LYS A 227 -9.90 -43.77 -3.19
CA LYS A 227 -8.69 -44.62 -3.10
C LYS A 227 -8.48 -45.06 -1.66
N GLU A 228 -8.22 -46.38 -1.47
CA GLU A 228 -7.76 -46.92 -0.21
C GLU A 228 -6.66 -46.01 0.38
N SER A 229 -6.91 -45.56 1.59
CA SER A 229 -6.04 -44.78 2.50
C SER A 229 -4.62 -44.43 1.95
N ASN A 230 -4.55 -43.45 1.04
CA ASN A 230 -3.26 -42.99 0.52
C ASN A 230 -2.84 -41.73 1.31
N VAL A 231 -1.77 -41.86 2.09
CA VAL A 231 -1.17 -40.77 2.89
C VAL A 231 -0.93 -39.48 2.07
N LYS A 232 -0.55 -39.63 0.80
CA LYS A 232 -0.37 -38.49 -0.12
C LYS A 232 -1.69 -37.77 -0.46
N ALA A 233 -2.79 -38.50 -0.61
CA ALA A 233 -4.10 -37.87 -0.86
C ALA A 233 -4.58 -37.10 0.35
N GLN A 234 -4.44 -37.68 1.55
CA GLN A 234 -4.77 -37.01 2.81
C GLN A 234 -3.91 -35.75 3.05
N ALA A 235 -2.60 -35.82 2.78
CA ALA A 235 -1.71 -34.67 2.86
C ALA A 235 -2.13 -33.54 1.91
N THR A 236 -2.64 -33.90 0.71
CA THR A 236 -3.17 -32.91 -0.26
C THR A 236 -4.42 -32.22 0.28
N VAL A 237 -5.35 -32.97 0.87
CA VAL A 237 -6.58 -32.41 1.48
C VAL A 237 -6.19 -31.44 2.61
N THR A 238 -5.30 -31.87 3.52
CA THR A 238 -4.83 -31.01 4.62
C THR A 238 -4.20 -29.73 4.10
N LYS A 239 -3.36 -29.81 3.07
CA LYS A 239 -2.74 -28.64 2.44
C LYS A 239 -3.80 -27.69 1.86
N ARG A 240 -4.77 -28.21 1.10
CA ARG A 240 -5.84 -27.38 0.49
C ARG A 240 -6.75 -26.74 1.53
N GLN A 241 -7.04 -27.45 2.63
CA GLN A 241 -7.79 -26.89 3.76
C GLN A 241 -7.02 -25.72 4.38
N HIS A 242 -5.72 -25.90 4.63
CA HIS A 242 -4.88 -24.84 5.20
C HIS A 242 -4.79 -23.61 4.27
N GLU A 243 -4.66 -23.81 2.96
CA GLU A 243 -4.66 -22.72 1.97
C GLU A 243 -5.99 -21.95 1.96
N LEU A 244 -7.12 -22.65 2.11
CA LEU A 244 -8.44 -22.04 2.21
C LEU A 244 -8.60 -21.24 3.52
N ASP A 245 -8.26 -21.85 4.65
CA ASP A 245 -8.38 -21.22 5.98
C ASP A 245 -7.52 -19.96 6.07
N THR A 246 -6.31 -20.01 5.50
CA THR A 246 -5.40 -18.86 5.40
C THR A 246 -6.02 -17.73 4.57
N ALA A 247 -6.61 -18.04 3.42
CA ALA A 247 -7.26 -17.05 2.56
C ALA A 247 -8.46 -16.38 3.27
N ILE A 248 -9.32 -17.16 3.90
CA ILE A 248 -10.47 -16.65 4.66
C ILE A 248 -10.00 -15.76 5.81
N LYS A 249 -8.96 -16.18 6.54
CA LYS A 249 -8.39 -15.41 7.64
C LYS A 249 -7.80 -14.08 7.18
N SER A 250 -7.13 -14.05 6.02
CA SER A 250 -6.58 -12.83 5.43
C SER A 250 -7.69 -11.84 5.08
N LEU A 251 -8.76 -12.30 4.42
CA LEU A 251 -9.93 -11.46 4.11
C LEU A 251 -10.63 -10.95 5.38
N GLY A 252 -10.72 -11.79 6.42
CA GLY A 252 -11.37 -11.45 7.68
C GLY A 252 -10.66 -10.36 8.50
N ARG A 253 -9.39 -10.07 8.21
CA ARG A 253 -8.58 -9.03 8.86
C ARG A 253 -8.62 -7.69 8.14
N LEU A 254 -9.20 -7.63 6.93
CA LEU A 254 -9.30 -6.37 6.21
C LEU A 254 -10.21 -5.40 6.94
N GLY A 255 -9.80 -4.13 6.98
CA GLY A 255 -10.60 -3.00 7.41
C GLY A 255 -11.18 -2.25 6.22
N LEU A 256 -12.21 -1.44 6.47
CA LEU A 256 -12.80 -0.52 5.50
C LEU A 256 -12.94 0.86 6.14
N ILE A 257 -12.62 1.91 5.41
CA ILE A 257 -13.07 3.28 5.70
C ILE A 257 -13.68 3.84 4.44
N VAL A 258 -14.95 4.29 4.54
CA VAL A 258 -15.65 4.94 3.43
C VAL A 258 -15.37 6.43 3.42
N HIS A 259 -15.22 6.99 2.22
CA HIS A 259 -14.79 8.37 2.00
C HIS A 259 -15.61 9.11 0.94
N GLY A 260 -16.69 8.55 0.46
CA GLY A 260 -17.54 9.24 -0.51
C GLY A 260 -18.72 8.43 -0.98
N ILE A 261 -19.66 9.15 -1.58
CA ILE A 261 -20.81 8.64 -2.31
C ILE A 261 -20.62 8.96 -3.78
N GLY A 262 -20.88 7.98 -4.65
CA GLY A 262 -20.95 8.16 -6.08
C GLY A 262 -22.39 8.45 -6.54
N VAL A 263 -22.88 7.70 -7.52
CA VAL A 263 -24.30 7.80 -7.94
C VAL A 263 -25.22 7.41 -6.80
N HIS A 264 -26.31 8.17 -6.66
CA HIS A 264 -27.37 7.88 -5.70
C HIS A 264 -28.72 8.35 -6.24
N ASP A 265 -29.78 7.65 -5.88
CA ASP A 265 -31.15 8.00 -6.25
C ASP A 265 -31.91 8.55 -5.05
N GLY A 266 -32.50 9.73 -5.19
CA GLY A 266 -33.46 10.29 -4.24
C GLY A 266 -32.86 10.80 -2.92
N LEU A 267 -31.54 11.11 -2.89
CA LEU A 267 -30.88 11.75 -1.76
C LEU A 267 -30.64 13.23 -2.05
N GLU A 268 -31.00 14.08 -1.08
CA GLU A 268 -30.62 15.49 -1.08
C GLU A 268 -29.38 15.68 -0.24
N ILE A 269 -28.21 15.69 -0.84
CA ILE A 269 -26.91 15.90 -0.21
C ILE A 269 -26.37 17.23 -0.71
N THR A 270 -26.05 18.16 0.17
CA THR A 270 -25.54 19.49 -0.18
C THR A 270 -24.05 19.65 0.10
N THR A 271 -23.52 18.87 1.06
CA THR A 271 -22.10 18.92 1.43
C THR A 271 -21.48 17.54 1.53
N GLN A 272 -20.18 17.46 1.35
CA GLN A 272 -19.42 16.24 1.55
C GLN A 272 -19.49 15.74 2.99
N SER A 273 -19.47 16.67 3.96
CA SER A 273 -19.64 16.35 5.39
C SER A 273 -20.99 15.72 5.69
N HIS A 274 -22.08 16.22 5.10
CA HIS A 274 -23.41 15.61 5.24
C HIS A 274 -23.45 14.19 4.64
N ALA A 275 -22.75 13.95 3.53
CA ALA A 275 -22.64 12.60 2.98
C ALA A 275 -21.99 11.62 3.99
N TYR A 276 -20.98 12.06 4.75
CA TYR A 276 -20.34 11.23 5.78
C TYR A 276 -21.29 10.96 6.97
N GLU A 277 -22.07 11.95 7.40
CA GLU A 277 -23.07 11.78 8.45
C GLU A 277 -24.11 10.71 8.06
N LEU A 278 -24.64 10.78 6.83
CA LEU A 278 -25.56 9.76 6.31
C LEU A 278 -24.93 8.36 6.25
N LEU A 279 -23.71 8.26 5.75
CA LEU A 279 -23.00 6.97 5.70
C LEU A 279 -22.83 6.38 7.10
N GLN A 280 -22.47 7.21 8.09
CA GLN A 280 -22.34 6.78 9.48
C GLN A 280 -23.69 6.33 10.08
N GLU A 281 -24.75 7.06 9.83
CA GLU A 281 -26.11 6.71 10.26
C GLU A 281 -26.57 5.36 9.68
N TRP A 282 -26.12 5.04 8.45
CA TRP A 282 -26.44 3.75 7.80
C TRP A 282 -25.52 2.61 8.24
N GLY A 283 -24.59 2.86 9.16
CA GLY A 283 -23.69 1.85 9.72
C GLY A 283 -22.44 1.59 8.86
N MET A 284 -22.12 2.49 7.93
CA MET A 284 -20.86 2.40 7.18
C MET A 284 -19.69 2.89 8.03
N PRO A 285 -18.53 2.23 7.97
CA PRO A 285 -17.34 2.64 8.72
C PRO A 285 -16.72 3.90 8.09
N THR A 286 -16.99 5.06 8.70
CA THR A 286 -16.39 6.34 8.35
C THR A 286 -15.21 6.66 9.27
N SER A 287 -14.27 7.51 8.81
CA SER A 287 -13.19 8.00 9.66
C SER A 287 -13.72 8.97 10.73
N THR A 288 -13.31 8.78 11.98
CA THR A 288 -13.56 9.73 13.09
C THR A 288 -12.64 10.95 13.05
N ARG A 289 -11.68 10.98 12.13
CA ARG A 289 -10.65 12.03 11.99
C ARG A 289 -10.97 13.02 10.87
N VAL A 290 -12.18 12.96 10.32
CA VAL A 290 -12.68 13.96 9.36
C VAL A 290 -12.91 15.28 10.07
N LYS A 291 -12.46 16.40 9.48
CA LYS A 291 -12.65 17.75 10.01
C LYS A 291 -13.04 18.69 8.88
N VAL A 292 -14.11 19.47 9.10
CA VAL A 292 -14.43 20.62 8.24
C VAL A 292 -13.75 21.85 8.79
N VAL A 293 -13.03 22.58 7.93
CA VAL A 293 -12.28 23.78 8.22
C VAL A 293 -12.63 24.89 7.23
N THR A 294 -12.32 26.14 7.59
CA THR A 294 -12.77 27.31 6.83
C THR A 294 -11.63 28.10 6.21
N THR A 295 -10.39 27.81 6.60
CA THR A 295 -9.21 28.53 6.12
C THR A 295 -8.07 27.59 5.69
N PRO A 296 -7.20 28.03 4.76
CA PRO A 296 -5.99 27.28 4.39
C PRO A 296 -5.05 27.02 5.58
N GLU A 297 -4.98 27.95 6.55
CA GLU A 297 -4.17 27.80 7.75
C GLU A 297 -4.63 26.61 8.61
N GLU A 298 -5.94 26.46 8.80
CA GLU A 298 -6.51 25.31 9.52
C GLU A 298 -6.25 23.99 8.78
N VAL A 299 -6.21 24.00 7.44
CA VAL A 299 -5.78 22.83 6.63
C VAL A 299 -4.31 22.52 6.91
N ALA A 300 -3.44 23.54 6.92
CA ALA A 300 -2.01 23.35 7.21
C ALA A 300 -1.78 22.80 8.63
N GLU A 301 -2.55 23.26 9.63
CA GLU A 301 -2.52 22.72 10.99
C GLU A 301 -2.93 21.23 11.02
N TYR A 302 -3.99 20.86 10.29
CA TYR A 302 -4.43 19.47 10.18
C TYR A 302 -3.34 18.58 9.54
N ILE A 303 -2.71 19.05 8.47
CA ILE A 303 -1.60 18.36 7.79
C ILE A 303 -0.42 18.19 8.75
N ALA A 304 0.00 19.25 9.45
CA ALA A 304 1.13 19.21 10.38
C ALA A 304 0.85 18.24 11.53
N HIS A 305 -0.34 18.30 12.12
CA HIS A 305 -0.73 17.42 13.22
C HIS A 305 -0.61 15.94 12.85
N PHE A 306 -1.20 15.53 11.73
CA PHE A 306 -1.14 14.12 11.32
C PHE A 306 0.20 13.73 10.69
N GLY A 307 1.00 14.68 10.21
CA GLY A 307 2.39 14.46 9.83
C GLY A 307 3.27 14.05 11.00
N GLU A 308 3.07 14.70 12.17
CA GLU A 308 3.80 14.40 13.41
C GLU A 308 3.28 13.11 14.12
N HIS A 309 1.96 12.85 14.03
CA HIS A 309 1.28 11.78 14.78
C HIS A 309 0.88 10.57 13.89
N ARG A 310 1.46 10.45 12.68
CA ARG A 310 1.08 9.38 11.75
C ARG A 310 1.38 7.97 12.30
N HIS A 311 2.35 7.84 13.21
CA HIS A 311 2.72 6.58 13.86
C HIS A 311 1.78 6.16 14.99
N ASP A 312 0.93 7.08 15.47
CA ASP A 312 -0.07 6.81 16.49
C ASP A 312 -1.37 6.25 15.89
N LEU A 313 -1.40 6.11 14.56
CA LEU A 313 -2.56 5.60 13.84
C LEU A 313 -2.53 4.07 13.77
N GLU A 314 -3.72 3.48 13.75
CA GLU A 314 -3.91 2.04 13.60
C GLU A 314 -3.65 1.52 12.17
N HIS A 315 -3.61 2.40 11.18
CA HIS A 315 -3.35 2.10 9.76
C HIS A 315 -2.32 3.07 9.17
N ASP A 316 -1.72 2.68 8.07
CA ASP A 316 -0.79 3.54 7.35
C ASP A 316 -1.52 4.63 6.54
N ILE A 317 -0.88 5.79 6.42
CA ILE A 317 -1.35 6.91 5.62
C ILE A 317 -0.20 7.47 4.77
N ASP A 318 -0.50 7.87 3.56
CA ASP A 318 0.47 8.51 2.66
C ASP A 318 0.25 10.02 2.51
N GLY A 319 -0.74 10.57 3.22
CA GLY A 319 -1.07 11.99 3.16
C GLY A 319 -2.40 12.36 3.80
N VAL A 320 -2.90 13.50 3.37
CA VAL A 320 -4.20 14.08 3.71
C VAL A 320 -4.95 14.40 2.42
N VAL A 321 -6.23 14.11 2.37
CA VAL A 321 -7.11 14.55 1.28
C VAL A 321 -7.89 15.79 1.73
N ILE A 322 -7.86 16.81 0.89
CA ILE A 322 -8.61 18.06 1.09
C ILE A 322 -9.67 18.13 -0.01
N LYS A 323 -10.91 18.35 0.36
CA LYS A 323 -12.06 18.47 -0.55
C LYS A 323 -12.80 19.77 -0.27
N VAL A 324 -13.28 20.46 -1.31
CA VAL A 324 -14.29 21.50 -1.14
C VAL A 324 -15.55 20.83 -0.58
N ASP A 325 -16.08 21.32 0.54
CA ASP A 325 -17.21 20.65 1.23
C ASP A 325 -18.55 20.81 0.50
N ASP A 326 -18.78 21.94 -0.16
CA ASP A 326 -20.03 22.23 -0.89
C ASP A 326 -20.10 21.51 -2.24
N LEU A 327 -21.11 20.65 -2.42
CA LEU A 327 -21.27 19.83 -3.63
C LEU A 327 -21.66 20.63 -4.88
N ALA A 328 -22.36 21.75 -4.74
CA ALA A 328 -22.66 22.60 -5.87
C ALA A 328 -21.38 23.24 -6.43
N THR A 329 -20.53 23.74 -5.55
CA THR A 329 -19.19 24.25 -5.89
C THR A 329 -18.31 23.15 -6.50
N GLN A 330 -18.36 21.90 -6.00
CA GLN A 330 -17.63 20.79 -6.62
C GLN A 330 -18.05 20.58 -8.08
N GLN A 331 -19.34 20.67 -8.39
CA GLN A 331 -19.85 20.54 -9.76
C GLN A 331 -19.39 21.69 -10.66
N GLU A 332 -19.36 22.92 -10.15
CA GLU A 332 -18.90 24.11 -10.88
C GLU A 332 -17.39 24.02 -11.21
N LEU A 333 -16.57 23.59 -10.26
CA LEU A 333 -15.13 23.39 -10.44
C LEU A 333 -14.83 22.24 -11.41
N GLY A 334 -15.67 21.22 -11.42
CA GLY A 334 -15.60 20.09 -12.34
C GLY A 334 -14.36 19.21 -12.20
N PHE A 335 -13.96 18.63 -13.32
CA PHE A 335 -12.94 17.57 -13.38
C PHE A 335 -11.91 17.84 -14.47
N THR A 336 -10.74 17.27 -14.31
CA THR A 336 -9.77 17.06 -15.39
C THR A 336 -10.04 15.70 -16.07
N ALA A 337 -9.19 15.25 -16.96
CA ALA A 337 -9.31 13.92 -17.56
C ALA A 337 -9.26 12.79 -16.53
N ARG A 338 -8.54 12.97 -15.38
CA ARG A 338 -8.33 11.94 -14.39
C ARG A 338 -8.69 12.30 -12.94
N ALA A 339 -8.80 13.57 -12.58
CA ALA A 339 -8.98 14.02 -11.20
C ALA A 339 -10.03 15.13 -11.06
N PRO A 340 -10.73 15.22 -9.91
CA PRO A 340 -11.56 16.35 -9.60
C PRO A 340 -10.70 17.61 -9.33
N ARG A 341 -11.17 18.78 -9.77
CA ARG A 341 -10.48 20.05 -9.50
C ARG A 341 -10.71 20.53 -8.06
N TRP A 342 -11.77 20.06 -7.44
CA TRP A 342 -12.24 20.42 -6.09
C TRP A 342 -11.63 19.58 -4.96
N ALA A 343 -10.75 18.61 -5.28
CA ALA A 343 -10.06 17.81 -4.30
C ALA A 343 -8.57 17.69 -4.65
N ILE A 344 -7.74 17.59 -3.62
CA ILE A 344 -6.30 17.39 -3.76
C ILE A 344 -5.79 16.48 -2.64
N ALA A 345 -4.76 15.70 -2.92
CA ALA A 345 -4.04 14.91 -1.95
C ALA A 345 -2.71 15.59 -1.60
N TYR A 346 -2.56 16.05 -0.35
CA TYR A 346 -1.25 16.44 0.17
C TYR A 346 -0.49 15.19 0.58
N LYS A 347 0.65 14.92 -0.05
CA LYS A 347 1.47 13.73 0.17
C LYS A 347 2.55 14.00 1.21
N TYR A 348 2.64 13.13 2.22
CA TYR A 348 3.78 13.15 3.13
C TYR A 348 5.04 12.59 2.45
N PRO A 349 6.23 12.97 2.95
CA PRO A 349 7.46 12.32 2.52
C PRO A 349 7.34 10.80 2.66
N PRO A 350 7.85 10.03 1.67
CA PRO A 350 7.68 8.58 1.65
C PRO A 350 8.35 7.91 2.85
N THR A 351 7.71 6.89 3.41
CA THR A 351 8.25 6.04 4.47
C THR A 351 9.02 4.85 3.92
N VAL A 352 8.65 4.38 2.73
CA VAL A 352 9.33 3.29 2.03
C VAL A 352 9.97 3.84 0.77
N VAL A 353 11.23 3.54 0.60
CA VAL A 353 12.02 3.93 -0.58
C VAL A 353 12.75 2.72 -1.14
N ARG A 354 13.20 2.84 -2.40
CA ARG A 354 14.03 1.84 -3.06
C ARG A 354 15.47 2.35 -3.14
N THR A 355 16.43 1.47 -2.84
CA THR A 355 17.85 1.79 -2.95
C THR A 355 18.66 0.54 -3.25
N LYS A 356 19.90 0.73 -3.76
CA LYS A 356 20.81 -0.38 -4.05
C LYS A 356 21.55 -0.82 -2.79
N LEU A 357 21.55 -2.13 -2.52
CA LEU A 357 22.35 -2.75 -1.48
C LEU A 357 23.79 -2.92 -1.99
N ILE A 358 24.70 -2.11 -1.46
CA ILE A 358 26.12 -2.11 -1.88
C ILE A 358 26.88 -3.26 -1.24
N ASP A 359 26.67 -3.46 0.08
CA ASP A 359 27.42 -4.45 0.87
C ASP A 359 26.64 -4.82 2.15
N ILE A 360 26.98 -5.95 2.76
CA ILE A 360 26.52 -6.34 4.09
C ILE A 360 27.73 -6.56 4.98
N SER A 361 27.95 -5.65 5.92
CA SER A 361 28.97 -5.76 6.97
C SER A 361 28.38 -6.29 8.26
N VAL A 362 29.21 -6.68 9.22
CA VAL A 362 28.75 -7.09 10.56
C VAL A 362 29.29 -6.15 11.62
N GLN A 363 28.47 -5.87 12.62
CA GLN A 363 28.83 -5.09 13.80
C GLN A 363 28.76 -5.95 15.05
N VAL A 364 29.67 -5.68 16.01
CA VAL A 364 29.71 -6.36 17.31
C VAL A 364 29.19 -5.40 18.37
N GLY A 365 28.05 -5.73 18.96
CA GLY A 365 27.44 -4.94 20.04
C GLY A 365 28.11 -5.14 21.40
N ARG A 366 27.73 -4.35 22.39
CA ARG A 366 28.23 -4.37 23.78
C ARG A 366 28.12 -5.74 24.49
N THR A 367 27.13 -6.55 24.08
CA THR A 367 26.89 -7.90 24.61
C THR A 367 27.59 -8.99 23.80
N GLY A 368 28.40 -8.61 22.80
CA GLY A 368 29.02 -9.52 21.85
C GLY A 368 28.16 -9.98 20.71
N ARG A 369 26.88 -9.62 20.64
CA ARG A 369 25.99 -9.95 19.53
C ARG A 369 26.55 -9.39 18.23
N VAL A 370 26.63 -10.24 17.18
CA VAL A 370 27.13 -9.89 15.86
C VAL A 370 25.94 -9.73 14.93
N THR A 371 25.72 -8.48 14.53
CA THR A 371 24.52 -8.11 13.75
C THR A 371 24.91 -7.70 12.32
N PRO A 372 24.33 -8.32 11.27
CA PRO A 372 24.49 -7.86 9.90
C PRO A 372 23.88 -6.47 9.72
N ARG A 373 24.61 -5.65 8.97
CA ARG A 373 24.23 -4.27 8.66
C ARG A 373 24.38 -4.04 7.18
N ALA A 374 23.27 -3.71 6.52
CA ALA A 374 23.25 -3.33 5.11
C ALA A 374 23.89 -1.95 4.92
N GLN A 375 24.82 -1.84 3.96
CA GLN A 375 25.28 -0.59 3.39
C GLN A 375 24.54 -0.38 2.06
N VAL A 376 23.84 0.75 1.95
CA VAL A 376 23.03 1.08 0.76
C VAL A 376 23.51 2.35 0.09
N GLU A 377 23.18 2.54 -1.18
CA GLU A 377 23.32 3.86 -1.80
C GLU A 377 22.54 4.88 -0.98
N PRO A 378 23.12 6.06 -0.66
CA PRO A 378 22.47 7.06 0.16
C PRO A 378 21.11 7.47 -0.41
N VAL A 379 20.04 7.32 0.37
CA VAL A 379 18.67 7.62 -0.05
C VAL A 379 17.94 8.43 1.02
N LEU A 380 17.14 9.40 0.58
CA LEU A 380 16.30 10.20 1.47
C LEU A 380 15.03 9.41 1.82
N VAL A 381 14.80 9.19 3.11
CA VAL A 381 13.60 8.50 3.63
C VAL A 381 13.14 9.14 4.93
N ALA A 382 11.85 9.44 5.03
CA ALA A 382 11.26 10.13 6.19
C ALA A 382 12.14 11.32 6.65
N GLY A 383 12.48 12.22 5.73
CA GLY A 383 13.21 13.48 6.00
C GLY A 383 14.69 13.35 6.36
N SER A 384 15.32 12.17 6.29
CA SER A 384 16.77 12.03 6.52
C SER A 384 17.43 11.09 5.51
N THR A 385 18.71 11.36 5.21
CA THR A 385 19.51 10.51 4.33
C THR A 385 20.01 9.28 5.07
N VAL A 386 19.70 8.10 4.54
CA VAL A 386 20.07 6.79 5.07
C VAL A 386 21.12 6.16 4.17
N SER A 387 22.23 5.72 4.75
CA SER A 387 23.29 4.95 4.08
C SER A 387 23.47 3.55 4.66
N PHE A 388 22.83 3.27 5.79
CA PHE A 388 22.92 2.00 6.49
C PHE A 388 21.57 1.60 7.09
N ALA A 389 21.27 0.30 7.02
CA ALA A 389 20.04 -0.26 7.57
C ALA A 389 20.31 -1.57 8.32
N THR A 390 19.46 -1.92 9.27
CA THR A 390 19.59 -3.20 9.99
C THR A 390 19.05 -4.36 9.16
N LEU A 391 19.68 -5.52 9.35
CA LEU A 391 19.21 -6.83 8.87
C LEU A 391 18.96 -7.81 10.03
N HIS A 392 18.97 -7.30 11.26
CA HIS A 392 18.68 -8.00 12.52
C HIS A 392 19.61 -9.18 12.84
N ASN A 393 19.63 -10.24 12.04
CA ASN A 393 20.52 -11.41 12.19
C ASN A 393 20.72 -12.12 10.84
N ALA A 394 21.61 -13.10 10.79
CA ALA A 394 21.92 -13.85 9.57
C ALA A 394 20.71 -14.64 9.04
N GLY A 395 19.87 -15.20 9.91
CA GLY A 395 18.64 -15.90 9.52
C GLY A 395 17.64 -14.98 8.85
N GLU A 396 17.56 -13.71 9.26
CA GLU A 396 16.71 -12.71 8.58
C GLU A 396 17.22 -12.36 7.18
N VAL A 397 18.54 -12.27 6.96
CA VAL A 397 19.13 -12.06 5.62
C VAL A 397 18.72 -13.19 4.69
N GLU A 398 18.86 -14.44 5.16
CA GLU A 398 18.48 -15.63 4.39
C GLU A 398 16.97 -15.71 4.18
N ARG A 399 16.18 -15.47 5.22
CA ARG A 399 14.70 -15.48 5.15
C ARG A 399 14.16 -14.44 4.17
N LYS A 400 14.72 -13.24 4.17
CA LYS A 400 14.34 -12.17 3.24
C LYS A 400 14.85 -12.42 1.83
N GLY A 401 15.77 -13.35 1.64
CA GLY A 401 16.35 -13.68 0.34
C GLY A 401 17.15 -12.53 -0.29
N VAL A 402 17.74 -11.66 0.54
CA VAL A 402 18.50 -10.48 0.12
C VAL A 402 19.90 -10.88 -0.30
N LEU A 403 20.32 -10.41 -1.47
CA LEU A 403 21.66 -10.59 -2.01
C LEU A 403 22.40 -9.25 -2.08
N ILE A 404 23.73 -9.27 -1.93
CA ILE A 404 24.54 -8.07 -2.15
C ILE A 404 24.48 -7.71 -3.63
N GLY A 405 24.20 -6.45 -3.93
CA GLY A 405 23.92 -5.97 -5.30
C GLY A 405 22.44 -5.79 -5.62
N ASP A 406 21.52 -6.31 -4.78
CA ASP A 406 20.08 -6.15 -4.98
C ASP A 406 19.62 -4.68 -4.93
N MET A 407 18.60 -4.36 -5.69
CA MET A 407 17.70 -3.29 -5.33
C MET A 407 16.82 -3.77 -4.18
N VAL A 408 16.71 -2.96 -3.13
CA VAL A 408 15.97 -3.32 -1.91
C VAL A 408 14.97 -2.24 -1.54
N PHE A 409 13.85 -2.64 -0.95
CA PHE A 409 12.96 -1.71 -0.26
C PHE A 409 13.49 -1.46 1.15
N LEU A 410 13.58 -0.18 1.51
CA LEU A 410 14.05 0.31 2.80
C LEU A 410 13.00 1.19 3.44
N ARG A 411 12.76 1.01 4.74
CA ARG A 411 11.94 1.93 5.54
C ARG A 411 12.65 2.33 6.81
N LYS A 412 12.11 3.34 7.50
CA LYS A 412 12.44 3.62 8.90
C LYS A 412 11.33 3.07 9.80
N ALA A 413 11.66 2.08 10.62
CA ALA A 413 10.76 1.58 11.64
C ALA A 413 10.62 2.62 12.77
N GLY A 414 9.37 3.05 13.04
CA GLY A 414 9.09 4.10 14.04
C GLY A 414 9.81 5.42 13.75
N ASP A 415 10.08 5.75 12.48
CA ASP A 415 10.85 6.90 11.99
C ASP A 415 12.30 7.00 12.52
N VAL A 416 12.80 5.98 13.18
CA VAL A 416 14.11 6.00 13.85
C VAL A 416 15.10 5.02 13.23
N ILE A 417 14.72 3.75 13.08
CA ILE A 417 15.65 2.68 12.72
C ILE A 417 15.46 2.26 11.26
N PRO A 418 16.42 2.54 10.36
CA PRO A 418 16.36 2.04 9.00
C PRO A 418 16.47 0.52 8.97
N GLU A 419 15.56 -0.13 8.25
CA GLU A 419 15.53 -1.58 8.03
C GLU A 419 15.29 -1.92 6.56
N ILE A 420 15.87 -3.03 6.10
CA ILE A 420 15.57 -3.60 4.80
C ILE A 420 14.31 -4.46 4.90
N LEU A 421 13.32 -4.18 4.06
CA LEU A 421 12.09 -4.97 3.97
C LEU A 421 12.30 -6.26 3.15
N GLY A 422 12.94 -6.13 1.98
CA GLY A 422 13.23 -7.24 1.08
C GLY A 422 13.83 -6.76 -0.23
N PRO A 423 14.23 -7.69 -1.13
CA PRO A 423 14.75 -7.38 -2.44
C PRO A 423 13.63 -7.10 -3.45
N VAL A 424 13.95 -6.35 -4.49
CA VAL A 424 13.16 -6.24 -5.72
C VAL A 424 13.68 -7.29 -6.70
N VAL A 425 13.20 -8.53 -6.56
CA VAL A 425 13.74 -9.71 -7.29
C VAL A 425 13.63 -9.55 -8.80
N GLU A 426 12.61 -8.87 -9.28
CA GLU A 426 12.28 -8.67 -10.69
C GLU A 426 13.33 -7.84 -11.45
N VAL A 427 14.14 -7.05 -10.73
CA VAL A 427 15.19 -6.21 -11.34
C VAL A 427 16.61 -6.77 -11.17
N ARG A 428 16.74 -8.01 -10.70
CA ARG A 428 18.04 -8.69 -10.59
C ARG A 428 18.67 -8.89 -11.97
N THR A 429 19.97 -8.64 -12.01
CA THR A 429 20.78 -8.80 -13.25
C THR A 429 21.50 -10.14 -13.33
N GLY A 430 21.60 -10.86 -12.20
CA GLY A 430 22.35 -12.11 -12.08
C GLY A 430 23.77 -11.94 -11.55
N ASP A 431 24.18 -10.69 -11.28
CA ASP A 431 25.47 -10.35 -10.68
C ASP A 431 25.42 -10.30 -9.14
N GLU A 432 24.22 -10.44 -8.57
CA GLU A 432 23.99 -10.40 -7.14
C GLU A 432 24.50 -11.68 -6.49
N TYR A 433 25.08 -11.56 -5.28
CA TYR A 433 25.66 -12.69 -4.58
C TYR A 433 25.26 -12.75 -3.10
N PRO A 434 25.24 -13.97 -2.49
CA PRO A 434 24.80 -14.13 -1.13
C PRO A 434 25.81 -13.59 -0.12
N PHE A 435 25.28 -13.02 0.97
CA PHE A 435 26.04 -12.69 2.17
C PHE A 435 26.45 -13.97 2.90
N VAL A 436 27.71 -14.02 3.32
CA VAL A 436 28.24 -15.11 4.14
C VAL A 436 28.62 -14.58 5.52
N MET A 437 27.95 -15.08 6.56
CA MET A 437 28.24 -14.69 7.93
C MET A 437 29.67 -15.09 8.32
N PRO A 438 30.49 -14.16 8.84
CA PRO A 438 31.86 -14.50 9.24
C PRO A 438 31.86 -15.51 10.40
N THR A 439 32.85 -16.40 10.43
CA THR A 439 33.07 -17.37 11.50
C THR A 439 33.94 -16.83 12.64
N LYS A 440 34.58 -15.68 12.41
CA LYS A 440 35.46 -15.00 13.37
C LYS A 440 34.98 -13.57 13.61
N CYS A 441 35.13 -13.12 14.84
CA CYS A 441 34.82 -11.77 15.26
C CYS A 441 35.68 -10.75 14.47
N PRO A 442 35.11 -9.78 13.77
CA PRO A 442 35.88 -8.80 12.99
C PRO A 442 36.72 -7.87 13.87
N GLU A 443 36.41 -7.76 15.17
CA GLU A 443 37.07 -6.86 16.10
C GLU A 443 38.24 -7.52 16.87
N CYS A 444 38.12 -8.83 17.20
CA CYS A 444 39.13 -9.48 18.01
C CYS A 444 39.62 -10.85 17.51
N GLY A 445 39.09 -11.33 16.37
CA GLY A 445 39.48 -12.59 15.76
C GLY A 445 38.98 -13.87 16.45
N SER A 446 38.30 -13.77 17.59
CA SER A 446 37.77 -14.95 18.32
C SER A 446 36.69 -15.66 17.47
N ALA A 447 36.65 -16.99 17.58
CA ALA A 447 35.58 -17.76 16.91
C ALA A 447 34.22 -17.33 17.42
N LEU A 448 33.28 -17.11 16.48
CA LEU A 448 31.90 -16.77 16.78
C LEU A 448 31.08 -18.03 17.00
N ALA A 449 30.13 -17.98 17.95
CA ALA A 449 29.25 -19.08 18.27
C ALA A 449 27.88 -18.56 18.71
N PRO A 450 26.80 -19.34 18.53
CA PRO A 450 25.51 -19.04 19.16
C PRO A 450 25.64 -19.19 20.69
N GLU A 451 24.88 -18.45 21.47
CA GLU A 451 24.90 -18.53 22.94
C GLU A 451 24.25 -19.82 23.43
N LYS A 452 23.24 -20.30 22.72
CA LYS A 452 22.55 -21.57 22.95
C LYS A 452 22.40 -22.32 21.64
N GLU A 453 22.31 -23.66 21.74
CA GLU A 453 22.02 -24.51 20.60
C GLU A 453 20.68 -24.05 19.95
N ASN A 454 20.68 -23.73 18.65
CA ASN A 454 19.57 -23.15 17.88
C ASN A 454 19.26 -21.65 18.13
N ASP A 455 20.16 -20.89 18.75
CA ASP A 455 20.01 -19.45 18.84
C ASP A 455 20.25 -18.80 17.46
N ALA A 456 19.32 -17.96 17.01
CA ALA A 456 19.46 -17.20 15.77
C ALA A 456 20.58 -16.13 15.84
N ASP A 457 20.98 -15.76 17.05
CA ASP A 457 21.98 -14.73 17.31
C ASP A 457 23.38 -15.35 17.50
N ILE A 458 24.31 -14.93 16.67
CA ILE A 458 25.72 -15.29 16.78
C ILE A 458 26.45 -14.24 17.62
N ARG A 459 27.34 -14.71 18.52
CA ARG A 459 28.04 -13.84 19.47
C ARG A 459 29.55 -14.06 19.48
N CYS A 460 30.26 -12.99 19.83
CA CYS A 460 31.66 -13.04 20.19
C CYS A 460 31.77 -13.38 21.70
N PRO A 461 32.34 -14.54 22.07
CA PRO A 461 32.42 -14.97 23.48
C PRO A 461 33.48 -14.21 24.27
N ASN A 462 34.37 -13.45 23.61
CA ASN A 462 35.47 -12.74 24.26
C ASN A 462 35.01 -11.43 24.94
N SER A 463 34.22 -11.54 25.98
CA SER A 463 33.66 -10.39 26.68
C SER A 463 34.67 -9.52 27.44
N ARG A 464 35.88 -10.08 27.73
CA ARG A 464 36.92 -9.42 28.55
C ARG A 464 37.88 -8.54 27.72
N SER A 465 38.12 -8.88 26.45
CA SER A 465 39.15 -8.22 25.66
C SER A 465 38.73 -7.87 24.23
N CYS A 466 37.46 -8.11 23.84
CA CYS A 466 36.98 -7.67 22.56
C CYS A 466 36.82 -6.14 22.54
N PRO A 467 37.53 -5.41 21.66
CA PRO A 467 37.48 -3.95 21.64
C PRO A 467 36.09 -3.38 21.48
N ALA A 468 35.25 -4.00 20.65
CA ALA A 468 33.85 -3.53 20.44
C ALA A 468 33.01 -3.67 21.71
N GLN A 469 33.15 -4.79 22.45
CA GLN A 469 32.40 -5.01 23.68
C GLN A 469 32.86 -4.07 24.79
N LEU A 470 34.16 -3.76 24.84
CA LEU A 470 34.73 -2.80 25.80
C LEU A 470 34.26 -1.37 25.52
N ARG A 471 34.35 -0.93 24.26
CA ARG A 471 33.83 0.40 23.85
C ARG A 471 32.34 0.57 24.14
N GLY A 472 31.55 -0.46 23.97
CA GLY A 472 30.10 -0.39 24.21
C GLY A 472 29.67 -0.44 25.68
N ARG A 473 30.60 -0.62 26.63
CA ARG A 473 30.38 -0.58 28.09
C ARG A 473 30.76 0.74 28.73
N LEU A 474 31.57 1.56 28.03
CA LEU A 474 31.89 2.95 28.41
C LEU A 474 30.74 3.87 28.02
#